data_58a231e71a96a3f9c27ea933235f5afd
#
_entry.id   58a231e71a96a3f9c27ea933235f5afd
#
_cell.length_a   1.000
_cell.length_b   1.000
_cell.length_c   1.000
_cell.angle_alpha   90.00
_cell.angle_beta   90.00
_cell.angle_gamma   90.00
#
_symmetry.space_group_name_H-M   'P 1'
#
loop_
_entity.id
_entity.type
_entity.pdbx_description
1 polymer ?
#
loop_
_entity_poly.entity_id
_entity_poly.type
_entity_poly.pdbx_seq_one_letter_code
_entity_poly.pdbx_strand_id
1 'polypeptide(L)'
;MKILNTMFTVSWLAAAALGTSVLAGAHSSKVGYTVGDKTFEAVVAMPQAAPKATVYIIHDWNGLGDYEIKRASMLADLGYRAVALDLFGTEAQLNGFEDYRRESGALYADRAEFRARIAAGIAASSEGAEREFLAGYCFGGAAVLESARAGMDLDGFISFHGGLGTPEGQDYSQTKGEVLLLHGSADPVSGMGDLASLLTQLTEANVAHSATVYGGARHSFTIEGSRDYDQNAEQKSWSAFIAFLDSASAS
;
A
#
# COMPACT_ATOMS: atom_id res chain seq x y z
N MET A 1 -43.53 75.36 -20.82
CA MET A 1 -42.65 74.97 -19.74
C MET A 1 -42.47 73.45 -19.81
N LYS A 2 -41.39 72.94 -20.43
CA LYS A 2 -41.15 71.45 -20.65
C LYS A 2 -40.11 71.03 -19.61
N ILE A 3 -40.50 70.13 -18.72
CA ILE A 3 -39.63 69.53 -17.72
C ILE A 3 -38.99 68.30 -18.38
N LEU A 4 -37.66 68.30 -18.43
CA LEU A 4 -36.84 67.21 -18.99
C LEU A 4 -36.50 66.26 -17.79
N ASN A 5 -37.00 65.00 -17.85
CA ASN A 5 -36.66 63.95 -16.90
C ASN A 5 -35.44 63.20 -17.42
N THR A 6 -34.32 63.32 -16.71
CA THR A 6 -33.09 62.57 -17.00
C THR A 6 -33.09 61.31 -16.17
N MET A 7 -33.25 60.13 -16.83
CA MET A 7 -33.08 58.81 -16.21
C MET A 7 -31.59 58.48 -16.11
N PHE A 8 -31.06 58.29 -14.92
CA PHE A 8 -29.75 57.69 -14.67
C PHE A 8 -29.88 56.17 -14.63
N THR A 9 -29.29 55.51 -15.63
CA THR A 9 -29.11 54.05 -15.60
C THR A 9 -27.83 53.67 -14.85
N VAL A 10 -27.97 52.99 -13.71
CA VAL A 10 -26.86 52.41 -12.97
C VAL A 10 -26.56 51.03 -13.55
N SER A 11 -25.44 50.90 -14.24
CA SER A 11 -24.94 49.61 -14.72
C SER A 11 -24.18 48.93 -13.59
N TRP A 12 -24.66 47.77 -13.15
CA TRP A 12 -23.93 46.88 -12.26
C TRP A 12 -22.98 46.01 -13.10
N LEU A 13 -21.69 46.23 -13.01
CA LEU A 13 -20.68 45.25 -13.46
C LEU A 13 -20.55 44.17 -12.41
N ALA A 14 -21.05 42.97 -12.73
CA ALA A 14 -20.75 41.78 -11.95
C ALA A 14 -19.33 41.32 -12.30
N ALA A 15 -18.39 41.50 -11.39
CA ALA A 15 -17.06 40.89 -11.47
C ALA A 15 -17.18 39.41 -11.13
N ALA A 16 -17.11 38.55 -12.17
CA ALA A 16 -16.94 37.12 -11.98
C ALA A 16 -15.52 36.85 -11.47
N ALA A 17 -15.37 36.55 -10.18
CA ALA A 17 -14.14 36.03 -9.63
C ALA A 17 -13.96 34.61 -10.14
N LEU A 18 -13.08 34.42 -11.12
CA LEU A 18 -12.55 33.12 -11.49
C LEU A 18 -11.66 32.62 -10.35
N GLY A 19 -12.26 31.84 -9.45
CA GLY A 19 -11.51 31.08 -8.45
C GLY A 19 -10.65 30.05 -9.17
N THR A 20 -9.36 30.30 -9.27
CA THR A 20 -8.36 29.26 -9.61
C THR A 20 -8.31 28.29 -8.45
N SER A 21 -8.99 27.15 -8.57
CA SER A 21 -8.77 26.01 -7.69
C SER A 21 -7.34 25.53 -7.94
N VAL A 22 -6.42 25.94 -7.07
CA VAL A 22 -5.13 25.27 -6.96
C VAL A 22 -5.47 23.89 -6.42
N LEU A 23 -5.31 22.87 -7.24
CA LEU A 23 -5.28 21.47 -6.77
C LEU A 23 -4.06 21.39 -5.84
N ALA A 24 -4.29 21.51 -4.54
CA ALA A 24 -3.29 21.20 -3.55
C ALA A 24 -3.03 19.69 -3.67
N GLY A 25 -1.85 19.30 -4.16
CA GLY A 25 -1.43 17.91 -4.19
C GLY A 25 -1.40 17.33 -2.77
N ALA A 26 -1.44 16.00 -2.67
CA ALA A 26 -1.32 15.31 -1.41
C ALA A 26 -0.06 15.79 -0.66
N HIS A 27 -0.22 16.15 0.62
CA HIS A 27 0.90 16.54 1.45
C HIS A 27 1.63 15.29 1.92
N SER A 28 2.95 15.22 1.69
CA SER A 28 3.79 14.14 2.22
C SER A 28 4.61 14.63 3.41
N SER A 29 4.76 13.78 4.42
CA SER A 29 5.62 14.00 5.60
C SER A 29 6.38 12.71 5.91
N LYS A 30 7.41 12.82 6.78
CA LYS A 30 8.22 11.68 7.19
C LYS A 30 8.00 11.41 8.68
N VAL A 31 8.00 10.13 9.04
CA VAL A 31 7.89 9.66 10.42
C VAL A 31 9.05 8.73 10.70
N GLY A 32 9.92 9.11 11.64
CA GLY A 32 11.03 8.28 12.09
C GLY A 32 10.58 7.26 13.15
N TYR A 33 11.18 6.07 13.13
CA TYR A 33 11.01 5.06 14.16
C TYR A 33 12.28 4.23 14.36
N THR A 34 12.33 3.44 15.44
CA THR A 34 13.50 2.64 15.80
C THR A 34 13.12 1.22 16.19
N VAL A 35 13.99 0.26 15.85
CA VAL A 35 13.93 -1.11 16.33
C VAL A 35 15.35 -1.49 16.75
N GLY A 36 15.53 -1.79 18.04
CA GLY A 36 16.86 -1.93 18.60
C GLY A 36 17.68 -0.64 18.45
N ASP A 37 18.83 -0.75 17.85
CA ASP A 37 19.77 0.35 17.54
C ASP A 37 19.61 0.91 16.12
N LYS A 38 18.69 0.37 15.32
CA LYS A 38 18.46 0.79 13.94
C LYS A 38 17.36 1.84 13.83
N THR A 39 17.56 2.80 12.93
CA THR A 39 16.59 3.85 12.60
C THR A 39 15.97 3.62 11.24
N PHE A 40 14.69 3.96 11.14
CA PHE A 40 13.85 3.81 9.95
C PHE A 40 13.05 5.08 9.70
N GLU A 41 12.60 5.28 8.47
CA GLU A 41 11.80 6.44 8.11
C GLU A 41 10.63 6.04 7.19
N ALA A 42 9.41 6.21 7.65
CA ALA A 42 8.21 6.05 6.83
C ALA A 42 7.84 7.36 6.12
N VAL A 43 7.23 7.26 4.93
CA VAL A 43 6.67 8.40 4.21
C VAL A 43 5.15 8.34 4.29
N VAL A 44 4.54 9.41 4.83
CA VAL A 44 3.09 9.54 4.99
C VAL A 44 2.54 10.45 3.90
N ALA A 45 1.54 9.99 3.16
CA ALA A 45 0.76 10.79 2.23
C ALA A 45 -0.66 10.99 2.79
N MET A 46 -1.07 12.25 2.91
CA MET A 46 -2.36 12.63 3.50
C MET A 46 -3.35 13.04 2.42
N PRO A 47 -4.62 12.60 2.49
CA PRO A 47 -5.68 13.12 1.65
C PRO A 47 -6.05 14.55 2.05
N GLN A 48 -6.75 15.26 1.16
CA GLN A 48 -7.21 16.65 1.44
C GLN A 48 -8.35 16.71 2.47
N ALA A 49 -9.11 15.64 2.62
CA ALA A 49 -10.23 15.51 3.56
C ALA A 49 -9.89 14.50 4.66
N ALA A 50 -10.79 14.30 5.61
CA ALA A 50 -10.67 13.22 6.60
C ALA A 50 -10.47 11.87 5.88
N PRO A 51 -9.47 11.08 6.26
CA PRO A 51 -9.17 9.83 5.59
C PRO A 51 -10.28 8.80 5.77
N LYS A 52 -10.57 8.03 4.71
CA LYS A 52 -11.49 6.89 4.74
C LYS A 52 -10.95 5.76 5.63
N ALA A 53 -9.64 5.53 5.54
CA ALA A 53 -8.89 4.51 6.28
C ALA A 53 -7.38 4.83 6.18
N THR A 54 -6.57 4.10 6.94
CA THR A 54 -5.11 4.10 6.80
C THR A 54 -4.65 2.86 6.04
N VAL A 55 -3.78 3.04 5.06
CA VAL A 55 -3.15 1.96 4.29
C VAL A 55 -1.64 2.04 4.45
N TYR A 56 -1.07 1.05 5.10
CA TYR A 56 0.39 0.85 5.17
C TYR A 56 0.86 0.12 3.92
N ILE A 57 1.99 0.54 3.34
CA ILE A 57 2.58 -0.05 2.15
C ILE A 57 3.99 -0.53 2.49
N ILE A 58 4.28 -1.80 2.27
CA ILE A 58 5.63 -2.35 2.37
C ILE A 58 6.24 -2.44 0.98
N HIS A 59 7.47 -1.96 0.89
CA HIS A 59 8.25 -1.86 -0.34
C HIS A 59 8.62 -3.20 -0.95
N ASP A 60 9.03 -3.17 -2.21
CA ASP A 60 9.68 -4.25 -2.92
C ASP A 60 11.07 -4.57 -2.30
N TRP A 61 11.75 -5.59 -2.77
CA TRP A 61 13.05 -6.06 -2.26
C TRP A 61 14.19 -5.04 -2.39
N ASN A 62 14.02 -3.97 -3.18
CA ASN A 62 15.00 -2.89 -3.37
C ASN A 62 14.91 -1.76 -2.33
N GLY A 63 14.01 -1.85 -1.35
CA GLY A 63 13.83 -0.85 -0.31
C GLY A 63 12.78 0.21 -0.65
N LEU A 64 12.50 1.09 0.31
CA LEU A 64 11.55 2.18 0.13
C LEU A 64 12.07 3.18 -0.91
N GLY A 65 11.32 3.35 -1.99
CA GLY A 65 11.68 4.20 -3.12
C GLY A 65 10.51 4.99 -3.71
N ASP A 66 10.77 5.61 -4.84
CA ASP A 66 9.79 6.44 -5.56
C ASP A 66 8.53 5.67 -5.94
N TYR A 67 8.63 4.35 -6.15
CA TYR A 67 7.49 3.52 -6.50
C TYR A 67 6.45 3.48 -5.38
N GLU A 68 6.85 3.16 -4.17
CA GLU A 68 5.94 3.08 -3.01
C GLU A 68 5.43 4.46 -2.60
N ILE A 69 6.27 5.48 -2.69
CA ILE A 69 5.88 6.89 -2.46
C ILE A 69 4.81 7.32 -3.48
N LYS A 70 4.97 6.96 -4.76
CA LYS A 70 3.95 7.18 -5.79
C LYS A 70 2.65 6.45 -5.46
N ARG A 71 2.71 5.17 -5.03
CA ARG A 71 1.52 4.40 -4.62
C ARG A 71 0.82 5.03 -3.41
N ALA A 72 1.57 5.52 -2.43
CA ALA A 72 1.02 6.25 -1.29
C ALA A 72 0.31 7.54 -1.73
N SER A 73 0.92 8.33 -2.62
CA SER A 73 0.28 9.51 -3.21
C SER A 73 -1.02 9.18 -3.95
N MET A 74 -1.03 8.11 -4.75
CA MET A 74 -2.23 7.67 -5.48
C MET A 74 -3.38 7.29 -4.53
N LEU A 75 -3.07 6.65 -3.40
CA LEU A 75 -4.07 6.34 -2.36
C LEU A 75 -4.58 7.63 -1.68
N ALA A 76 -3.70 8.58 -1.40
CA ALA A 76 -4.08 9.85 -0.81
C ALA A 76 -5.02 10.65 -1.72
N ASP A 77 -4.79 10.64 -3.05
CA ASP A 77 -5.69 11.26 -4.03
C ASP A 77 -7.08 10.58 -4.07
N LEU A 78 -7.16 9.30 -3.65
CA LEU A 78 -8.42 8.55 -3.52
C LEU A 78 -9.09 8.67 -2.14
N GLY A 79 -8.49 9.45 -1.23
CA GLY A 79 -9.06 9.73 0.09
C GLY A 79 -8.58 8.81 1.22
N TYR A 80 -7.53 8.04 1.02
CA TYR A 80 -6.89 7.21 2.05
C TYR A 80 -5.68 7.93 2.64
N ARG A 81 -5.46 7.80 3.93
CA ARG A 81 -4.14 8.06 4.50
C ARG A 81 -3.22 6.90 4.13
N ALA A 82 -2.09 7.15 3.50
CA ALA A 82 -1.18 6.10 3.08
C ALA A 82 0.21 6.29 3.69
N VAL A 83 0.81 5.20 4.17
CA VAL A 83 2.11 5.20 4.85
C VAL A 83 3.02 4.17 4.20
N ALA A 84 4.02 4.64 3.46
CA ALA A 84 5.05 3.78 2.91
C ALA A 84 6.13 3.52 3.97
N LEU A 85 6.23 2.28 4.44
CA LEU A 85 7.14 1.84 5.51
C LEU A 85 8.50 1.47 4.94
N ASP A 86 9.58 1.92 5.59
CA ASP A 86 10.92 1.40 5.37
C ASP A 86 11.17 0.20 6.29
N LEU A 87 11.65 -0.91 5.77
CA LEU A 87 12.02 -2.08 6.55
C LEU A 87 13.53 -2.37 6.57
N PHE A 88 14.32 -1.63 5.79
CA PHE A 88 15.76 -1.87 5.72
C PHE A 88 16.55 -0.92 6.60
N GLY A 89 16.05 0.28 6.84
CA GLY A 89 16.64 1.30 7.70
C GLY A 89 17.38 2.39 6.91
N THR A 90 17.45 3.57 7.52
CA THR A 90 18.01 4.79 6.90
C THR A 90 19.50 4.67 6.55
N GLU A 91 20.22 3.76 7.17
CA GLU A 91 21.65 3.52 6.93
C GLU A 91 21.92 2.34 5.97
N ALA A 92 20.86 1.66 5.49
CA ALA A 92 21.02 0.54 4.59
C ALA A 92 21.69 0.97 3.26
N GLN A 93 22.71 0.23 2.89
CA GLN A 93 23.37 0.44 1.58
C GLN A 93 22.60 -0.36 0.52
N LEU A 94 21.93 0.34 -0.38
CA LEU A 94 21.04 -0.25 -1.39
C LEU A 94 21.54 0.10 -2.80
N ASN A 95 22.75 -0.41 -3.15
CA ASN A 95 23.44 -0.06 -4.39
C ASN A 95 23.23 -1.09 -5.51
N GLY A 96 22.42 -2.12 -5.29
CA GLY A 96 22.09 -3.12 -6.30
C GLY A 96 21.75 -4.50 -5.74
N PHE A 97 21.72 -5.48 -6.64
CA PHE A 97 21.20 -6.84 -6.40
C PHE A 97 21.72 -7.49 -5.11
N GLU A 98 23.03 -7.45 -4.85
CA GLU A 98 23.62 -8.11 -3.68
C GLU A 98 23.19 -7.45 -2.36
N ASP A 99 23.07 -6.12 -2.35
CA ASP A 99 22.60 -5.39 -1.19
C ASP A 99 21.12 -5.68 -0.92
N TYR A 100 20.29 -5.65 -1.95
CA TYR A 100 18.86 -5.97 -1.83
C TYR A 100 18.62 -7.41 -1.32
N ARG A 101 19.40 -8.35 -1.85
CA ARG A 101 19.35 -9.75 -1.42
C ARG A 101 19.81 -9.93 0.02
N ARG A 102 20.83 -9.19 0.44
CA ARG A 102 21.32 -9.20 1.82
C ARG A 102 20.26 -8.70 2.80
N GLU A 103 19.67 -7.52 2.54
CA GLU A 103 18.69 -6.92 3.44
C GLU A 103 17.40 -7.75 3.52
N SER A 104 16.82 -8.12 2.38
CA SER A 104 15.63 -8.96 2.36
C SER A 104 15.89 -10.35 2.93
N GLY A 105 17.04 -10.96 2.62
CA GLY A 105 17.44 -12.26 3.14
C GLY A 105 17.64 -12.28 4.64
N ALA A 106 18.20 -11.20 5.22
CA ALA A 106 18.35 -11.07 6.67
C ALA A 106 16.99 -11.09 7.39
N LEU A 107 15.97 -10.40 6.86
CA LEU A 107 14.62 -10.41 7.42
C LEU A 107 13.91 -11.76 7.23
N TYR A 108 14.12 -12.43 6.12
CA TYR A 108 13.62 -13.79 5.94
C TYR A 108 14.26 -14.80 6.90
N ALA A 109 15.52 -14.60 7.28
CA ALA A 109 16.22 -15.43 8.26
C ALA A 109 15.82 -15.13 9.71
N ASP A 110 15.48 -13.86 10.03
CA ASP A 110 15.02 -13.44 11.35
C ASP A 110 13.58 -12.93 11.30
N ARG A 111 12.63 -13.84 11.45
CA ARG A 111 11.20 -13.53 11.40
C ARG A 111 10.73 -12.67 12.58
N ALA A 112 11.40 -12.72 13.72
CA ALA A 112 11.07 -11.89 14.86
C ALA A 112 11.42 -10.42 14.58
N GLU A 113 12.62 -10.17 14.05
CA GLU A 113 13.04 -8.84 13.61
C GLU A 113 12.16 -8.31 12.47
N PHE A 114 11.82 -9.18 11.49
CA PHE A 114 10.91 -8.82 10.40
C PHE A 114 9.58 -8.26 10.91
N ARG A 115 8.94 -9.01 11.81
CA ARG A 115 7.67 -8.60 12.45
C ARG A 115 7.83 -7.35 13.30
N ALA A 116 8.94 -7.24 14.04
CA ALA A 116 9.21 -6.09 14.90
C ALA A 116 9.32 -4.79 14.10
N ARG A 117 10.00 -4.81 12.94
CA ARG A 117 10.11 -3.62 12.06
C ARG A 117 8.77 -3.19 11.49
N ILE A 118 7.95 -4.14 11.04
CA ILE A 118 6.60 -3.85 10.52
C ILE A 118 5.74 -3.26 11.65
N ALA A 119 5.70 -3.91 12.81
CA ALA A 119 4.91 -3.45 13.95
C ALA A 119 5.35 -2.08 14.46
N ALA A 120 6.67 -1.81 14.52
CA ALA A 120 7.20 -0.52 14.93
C ALA A 120 6.84 0.59 13.95
N GLY A 121 6.94 0.34 12.64
CA GLY A 121 6.56 1.29 11.60
C GLY A 121 5.06 1.62 11.65
N ILE A 122 4.20 0.61 11.82
CA ILE A 122 2.76 0.80 12.01
C ILE A 122 2.50 1.63 13.27
N ALA A 123 3.03 1.22 14.42
CA ALA A 123 2.81 1.89 15.70
C ALA A 123 3.27 3.35 15.71
N ALA A 124 4.43 3.64 15.10
CA ALA A 124 4.97 5.00 15.05
C ALA A 124 4.17 5.93 14.12
N SER A 125 3.48 5.37 13.13
CA SER A 125 2.74 6.14 12.15
C SER A 125 1.21 5.96 12.25
N SER A 126 0.70 5.17 13.19
CA SER A 126 -0.74 5.06 13.47
C SER A 126 -1.28 6.35 14.09
N GLU A 127 -2.43 6.80 13.60
CA GLU A 127 -3.19 7.92 14.17
C GLU A 127 -4.55 7.46 14.74
N GLY A 128 -4.69 6.13 14.96
CA GLY A 128 -5.91 5.55 15.51
C GLY A 128 -7.09 5.60 14.54
N ALA A 129 -6.85 5.33 13.26
CA ALA A 129 -7.91 5.18 12.28
C ALA A 129 -8.86 4.03 12.66
N GLU A 130 -10.15 4.16 12.29
CA GLU A 130 -11.12 3.09 12.52
C GLU A 130 -10.83 1.83 11.70
N ARG A 131 -10.16 1.99 10.55
CA ARG A 131 -9.79 0.90 9.64
C ARG A 131 -8.33 1.04 9.20
N GLU A 132 -7.59 -0.06 9.31
CA GLU A 132 -6.18 -0.12 8.97
C GLU A 132 -5.88 -1.34 8.10
N PHE A 133 -5.18 -1.12 6.98
CA PHE A 133 -4.83 -2.14 5.99
C PHE A 133 -3.33 -2.19 5.76
N LEU A 134 -2.81 -3.37 5.44
CA LEU A 134 -1.41 -3.57 5.07
C LEU A 134 -1.33 -4.12 3.65
N ALA A 135 -0.71 -3.37 2.75
CA ALA A 135 -0.43 -3.75 1.37
C ALA A 135 1.06 -3.88 1.13
N GLY A 136 1.47 -4.73 0.20
CA GLY A 136 2.89 -4.85 -0.13
C GLY A 136 3.14 -5.52 -1.47
N TYR A 137 4.30 -5.23 -2.04
CA TYR A 137 4.71 -5.63 -3.38
C TYR A 137 5.92 -6.57 -3.31
N CYS A 138 5.91 -7.69 -4.03
CA CYS A 138 7.02 -8.67 -4.06
C CYS A 138 7.45 -9.10 -2.65
N PHE A 139 8.63 -8.69 -2.18
CA PHE A 139 9.09 -8.86 -0.80
C PHE A 139 8.06 -8.30 0.21
N GLY A 140 7.51 -7.12 -0.05
CA GLY A 140 6.45 -6.53 0.76
C GLY A 140 5.18 -7.36 0.77
N GLY A 141 4.82 -8.03 -0.33
CA GLY A 141 3.70 -8.96 -0.37
C GLY A 141 3.91 -10.18 0.53
N ALA A 142 5.15 -10.69 0.62
CA ALA A 142 5.50 -11.74 1.59
C ALA A 142 5.50 -11.21 3.04
N ALA A 143 5.89 -9.96 3.26
CA ALA A 143 5.83 -9.29 4.57
C ALA A 143 4.39 -9.13 5.07
N VAL A 144 3.46 -8.82 4.17
CA VAL A 144 2.02 -8.78 4.44
C VAL A 144 1.53 -10.14 4.95
N LEU A 145 1.89 -11.22 4.27
CA LEU A 145 1.51 -12.57 4.69
C LEU A 145 2.19 -12.99 6.01
N GLU A 146 3.42 -12.53 6.26
CA GLU A 146 4.08 -12.71 7.55
C GLU A 146 3.34 -12.01 8.69
N SER A 147 2.83 -10.80 8.42
CA SER A 147 2.03 -10.01 9.38
C SER A 147 0.68 -10.67 9.68
N ALA A 148 0.03 -11.22 8.65
CA ALA A 148 -1.22 -11.97 8.81
C ALA A 148 -1.00 -13.20 9.69
N ARG A 149 0.04 -14.02 9.44
CA ARG A 149 0.40 -15.18 10.27
C ARG A 149 0.78 -14.79 11.71
N ALA A 150 1.37 -13.62 11.89
CA ALA A 150 1.69 -13.08 13.23
C ALA A 150 0.46 -12.62 14.01
N GLY A 151 -0.73 -12.60 13.40
CA GLY A 151 -1.96 -12.14 14.03
C GLY A 151 -1.99 -10.63 14.30
N MET A 152 -1.32 -9.84 13.48
CA MET A 152 -1.40 -8.37 13.58
C MET A 152 -2.85 -7.92 13.46
N ASP A 153 -3.24 -6.96 14.29
CA ASP A 153 -4.62 -6.49 14.41
C ASP A 153 -4.91 -5.42 13.36
N LEU A 154 -5.18 -5.89 12.13
CA LEU A 154 -5.47 -5.06 10.97
C LEU A 154 -6.73 -5.61 10.27
N ASP A 155 -7.48 -4.74 9.60
CA ASP A 155 -8.72 -5.10 8.91
C ASP A 155 -8.49 -5.89 7.62
N GLY A 156 -7.32 -5.73 6.98
CA GLY A 156 -7.01 -6.49 5.77
C GLY A 156 -5.53 -6.48 5.38
N PHE A 157 -5.18 -7.53 4.63
CA PHE A 157 -3.83 -7.86 4.18
C PHE A 157 -3.81 -8.05 2.66
N ILE A 158 -3.10 -7.19 1.93
CA ILE A 158 -3.11 -7.19 0.47
C ILE A 158 -1.73 -7.50 -0.08
N SER A 159 -1.58 -8.63 -0.76
CA SER A 159 -0.32 -9.07 -1.36
C SER A 159 -0.35 -8.94 -2.88
N PHE A 160 0.50 -8.06 -3.43
CA PHE A 160 0.75 -7.95 -4.87
C PHE A 160 1.97 -8.78 -5.24
N HIS A 161 1.80 -9.78 -6.10
CA HIS A 161 2.87 -10.67 -6.58
C HIS A 161 3.90 -11.04 -5.50
N GLY A 162 3.42 -11.29 -4.28
CA GLY A 162 4.29 -11.65 -3.14
C GLY A 162 4.82 -13.07 -3.21
N GLY A 163 5.85 -13.34 -2.42
CA GLY A 163 6.28 -14.70 -2.12
C GLY A 163 5.21 -15.38 -1.24
N LEU A 164 4.58 -16.46 -1.76
CA LEU A 164 3.40 -17.09 -1.18
C LEU A 164 3.71 -18.25 -0.22
N GLY A 165 4.98 -18.64 -0.11
CA GLY A 165 5.40 -19.76 0.73
C GLY A 165 5.17 -19.50 2.22
N THR A 166 4.63 -20.48 2.94
CA THR A 166 4.50 -20.45 4.39
C THR A 166 5.71 -21.12 5.03
N PRO A 167 6.46 -20.40 5.89
CA PRO A 167 7.59 -21.00 6.60
C PRO A 167 7.18 -22.16 7.51
N GLU A 168 8.08 -23.11 7.71
CA GLU A 168 7.84 -24.24 8.61
C GLU A 168 7.48 -23.77 10.02
N GLY A 169 6.47 -24.38 10.61
CA GLY A 169 5.99 -24.06 11.97
C GLY A 169 5.11 -22.80 12.04
N GLN A 170 4.77 -22.17 10.90
CA GLN A 170 3.80 -21.08 10.83
C GLN A 170 2.50 -21.54 10.15
N ASP A 171 1.40 -20.89 10.51
CA ASP A 171 0.09 -21.05 9.90
C ASP A 171 -0.72 -19.74 9.95
N TYR A 172 -1.95 -19.78 9.48
CA TYR A 172 -2.84 -18.61 9.44
C TYR A 172 -3.90 -18.60 10.55
N SER A 173 -3.78 -19.45 11.57
CA SER A 173 -4.76 -19.59 12.65
C SER A 173 -4.95 -18.31 13.49
N GLN A 174 -3.96 -17.42 13.48
CA GLN A 174 -3.99 -16.15 14.21
C GLN A 174 -4.41 -14.96 13.36
N THR A 175 -4.63 -15.14 12.05
CA THR A 175 -4.99 -14.07 11.13
C THR A 175 -6.36 -13.47 11.51
N LYS A 176 -6.43 -12.15 11.62
CA LYS A 176 -7.64 -11.43 12.05
C LYS A 176 -8.39 -10.78 10.90
N GLY A 177 -7.69 -10.15 9.97
CA GLY A 177 -8.27 -9.45 8.83
C GLY A 177 -8.44 -10.32 7.59
N GLU A 178 -9.11 -9.78 6.57
CA GLU A 178 -9.28 -10.43 5.28
C GLU A 178 -8.00 -10.38 4.44
N VAL A 179 -7.72 -11.45 3.67
CA VAL A 179 -6.54 -11.53 2.80
C VAL A 179 -6.93 -11.39 1.33
N LEU A 180 -6.35 -10.40 0.63
CA LEU A 180 -6.46 -10.24 -0.82
C LEU A 180 -5.14 -10.60 -1.51
N LEU A 181 -5.18 -11.53 -2.45
CA LEU A 181 -4.04 -11.97 -3.24
C LEU A 181 -4.19 -11.52 -4.70
N LEU A 182 -3.24 -10.72 -5.20
CA LEU A 182 -3.20 -10.18 -6.56
C LEU A 182 -1.97 -10.76 -7.27
N HIS A 183 -2.17 -11.81 -8.08
CA HIS A 183 -1.06 -12.69 -8.50
C HIS A 183 -1.02 -12.94 -10.00
N GLY A 184 0.19 -13.05 -10.56
CA GLY A 184 0.42 -13.37 -11.96
C GLY A 184 0.51 -14.88 -12.23
N SER A 185 -0.21 -15.39 -13.24
CA SER A 185 -0.20 -16.84 -13.51
C SER A 185 1.14 -17.38 -14.06
N ALA A 186 2.00 -16.49 -14.57
CA ALA A 186 3.34 -16.84 -15.08
C ALA A 186 4.46 -16.38 -14.15
N ASP A 187 4.16 -16.16 -12.86
CA ASP A 187 5.14 -15.75 -11.85
C ASP A 187 6.18 -16.86 -11.64
N PRO A 188 7.48 -16.60 -11.92
CA PRO A 188 8.55 -17.58 -11.75
C PRO A 188 9.09 -17.69 -10.31
N VAL A 189 8.69 -16.76 -9.43
CA VAL A 189 9.16 -16.71 -8.03
C VAL A 189 8.21 -17.49 -7.13
N SER A 190 6.90 -17.29 -7.31
CA SER A 190 5.85 -18.05 -6.64
C SER A 190 4.85 -18.53 -7.68
N GLY A 191 4.84 -19.83 -7.93
CA GLY A 191 4.00 -20.40 -8.98
C GLY A 191 2.55 -20.60 -8.55
N MET A 192 1.71 -21.03 -9.51
CA MET A 192 0.30 -21.35 -9.24
C MET A 192 0.10 -22.44 -8.19
N GLY A 193 1.09 -23.34 -8.03
CA GLY A 193 1.08 -24.36 -6.96
C GLY A 193 1.18 -23.75 -5.57
N ASP A 194 2.02 -22.71 -5.41
CA ASP A 194 2.16 -22.00 -4.15
C ASP A 194 0.87 -21.23 -3.83
N LEU A 195 0.26 -20.60 -4.84
CA LEU A 195 -1.03 -19.93 -4.67
C LEU A 195 -2.12 -20.91 -4.23
N ALA A 196 -2.23 -22.07 -4.89
CA ALA A 196 -3.21 -23.09 -4.51
C ALA A 196 -2.99 -23.60 -3.08
N SER A 197 -1.73 -23.80 -2.68
CA SER A 197 -1.37 -24.21 -1.32
C SER A 197 -1.77 -23.13 -0.29
N LEU A 198 -1.48 -21.87 -0.57
CA LEU A 198 -1.85 -20.76 0.31
C LEU A 198 -3.37 -20.65 0.47
N LEU A 199 -4.14 -20.71 -0.62
CA LEU A 199 -5.60 -20.66 -0.57
C LEU A 199 -6.18 -21.81 0.27
N THR A 200 -5.59 -23.01 0.17
CA THR A 200 -5.98 -24.14 1.01
C THR A 200 -5.73 -23.84 2.49
N GLN A 201 -4.55 -23.32 2.84
CA GLN A 201 -4.21 -22.98 4.23
C GLN A 201 -5.12 -21.88 4.81
N LEU A 202 -5.45 -20.84 4.03
CA LEU A 202 -6.37 -19.79 4.45
C LEU A 202 -7.78 -20.35 4.67
N THR A 203 -8.24 -21.26 3.80
CA THR A 203 -9.53 -21.93 3.94
C THR A 203 -9.57 -22.80 5.20
N GLU A 204 -8.55 -23.62 5.45
CA GLU A 204 -8.42 -24.48 6.63
C GLU A 204 -8.35 -23.67 7.93
N ALA A 205 -7.71 -22.51 7.89
CA ALA A 205 -7.65 -21.57 9.01
C ALA A 205 -8.93 -20.73 9.19
N ASN A 206 -9.93 -20.90 8.31
CA ASN A 206 -11.18 -20.14 8.30
C ASN A 206 -10.97 -18.61 8.19
N VAL A 207 -9.92 -18.20 7.45
CA VAL A 207 -9.63 -16.79 7.15
C VAL A 207 -10.44 -16.35 5.93
N ALA A 208 -11.12 -15.21 6.02
CA ALA A 208 -11.74 -14.57 4.87
C ALA A 208 -10.66 -14.20 3.85
N HIS A 209 -10.80 -14.62 2.60
CA HIS A 209 -9.80 -14.34 1.58
C HIS A 209 -10.37 -14.34 0.17
N SER A 210 -9.68 -13.62 -0.70
CA SER A 210 -9.94 -13.62 -2.14
C SER A 210 -8.64 -13.58 -2.93
N ALA A 211 -8.66 -14.10 -4.15
CA ALA A 211 -7.52 -14.07 -5.05
C ALA A 211 -7.95 -13.71 -6.47
N THR A 212 -7.19 -12.80 -7.10
CA THR A 212 -7.32 -12.51 -8.53
C THR A 212 -6.05 -12.92 -9.25
N VAL A 213 -6.19 -13.74 -10.28
CA VAL A 213 -5.08 -14.23 -11.09
C VAL A 213 -5.07 -13.54 -12.44
N TYR A 214 -3.95 -12.92 -12.76
CA TYR A 214 -3.72 -12.21 -14.03
C TYR A 214 -3.01 -13.14 -15.01
N GLY A 215 -3.73 -13.55 -16.07
CA GLY A 215 -3.25 -14.54 -17.05
C GLY A 215 -2.01 -14.05 -17.81
N GLY A 216 -0.91 -14.80 -17.73
CA GLY A 216 0.35 -14.47 -18.40
C GLY A 216 1.21 -13.43 -17.68
N ALA A 217 0.69 -12.70 -16.70
CA ALA A 217 1.48 -11.75 -15.92
C ALA A 217 2.56 -12.48 -15.11
N ARG A 218 3.74 -11.85 -15.05
CA ARG A 218 4.93 -12.38 -14.36
C ARG A 218 5.08 -11.69 -13.01
N HIS A 219 6.16 -12.03 -12.28
CA HIS A 219 6.55 -11.34 -11.06
C HIS A 219 6.78 -9.84 -11.35
N SER A 220 6.51 -8.96 -10.40
CA SER A 220 6.68 -7.50 -10.56
C SER A 220 5.88 -6.87 -11.72
N PHE A 221 4.73 -7.45 -12.10
CA PHE A 221 3.90 -6.94 -13.19
C PHE A 221 3.37 -5.50 -12.95
N THR A 222 3.44 -5.00 -11.72
CA THR A 222 3.02 -3.64 -11.36
C THR A 222 4.11 -2.59 -11.51
N ILE A 223 5.38 -2.99 -11.71
CA ILE A 223 6.55 -2.08 -11.72
C ILE A 223 6.79 -1.57 -13.13
N GLU A 224 6.34 -0.33 -13.39
CA GLU A 224 6.53 0.35 -14.68
C GLU A 224 8.02 0.45 -15.05
N GLY A 225 8.35 0.12 -16.28
CA GLY A 225 9.73 0.08 -16.77
C GLY A 225 10.50 -1.19 -16.45
N SER A 226 9.96 -2.11 -15.65
CA SER A 226 10.54 -3.44 -15.48
C SER A 226 10.28 -4.32 -16.72
N ARG A 227 11.12 -5.35 -16.90
CA ARG A 227 10.92 -6.36 -17.97
C ARG A 227 9.60 -7.10 -17.84
N ASP A 228 9.10 -7.26 -16.63
CA ASP A 228 7.94 -8.06 -16.29
C ASP A 228 6.65 -7.21 -16.13
N TYR A 229 6.72 -5.90 -16.45
CA TYR A 229 5.56 -5.00 -16.39
C TYR A 229 4.45 -5.43 -17.34
N ASP A 230 3.24 -5.50 -16.82
CA ASP A 230 2.02 -5.76 -17.60
C ASP A 230 0.98 -4.70 -17.26
N GLN A 231 0.77 -3.75 -18.14
CA GLN A 231 -0.14 -2.62 -17.94
C GLN A 231 -1.58 -3.07 -17.63
N ASN A 232 -2.06 -4.12 -18.26
CA ASN A 232 -3.43 -4.59 -18.06
C ASN A 232 -3.58 -5.28 -16.69
N ALA A 233 -2.60 -6.08 -16.28
CA ALA A 233 -2.58 -6.70 -14.95
C ALA A 233 -2.41 -5.64 -13.85
N GLU A 234 -1.54 -4.64 -14.08
CA GLU A 234 -1.34 -3.52 -13.16
C GLU A 234 -2.64 -2.74 -12.92
N GLN A 235 -3.31 -2.27 -13.98
CA GLN A 235 -4.54 -1.50 -13.86
C GLN A 235 -5.68 -2.30 -13.21
N LYS A 236 -5.82 -3.57 -13.55
CA LYS A 236 -6.84 -4.45 -12.96
C LYS A 236 -6.55 -4.76 -11.50
N SER A 237 -5.28 -4.99 -11.14
CA SER A 237 -4.91 -5.26 -9.75
C SER A 237 -5.10 -4.03 -8.87
N TRP A 238 -4.76 -2.84 -9.37
CA TRP A 238 -5.04 -1.59 -8.70
C TRP A 238 -6.54 -1.39 -8.47
N SER A 239 -7.37 -1.62 -9.50
CA SER A 239 -8.82 -1.52 -9.38
C SER A 239 -9.40 -2.53 -8.38
N ALA A 240 -8.91 -3.77 -8.35
CA ALA A 240 -9.31 -4.78 -7.38
C ALA A 240 -8.90 -4.39 -5.95
N PHE A 241 -7.73 -3.82 -5.78
CA PHE A 241 -7.26 -3.30 -4.49
C PHE A 241 -8.16 -2.17 -3.97
N ILE A 242 -8.46 -1.17 -4.80
CA ILE A 242 -9.33 -0.06 -4.39
C ILE A 242 -10.76 -0.54 -4.07
N ALA A 243 -11.31 -1.46 -4.87
CA ALA A 243 -12.61 -2.05 -4.58
C ALA A 243 -12.63 -2.81 -3.24
N PHE A 244 -11.55 -3.51 -2.90
CA PHE A 244 -11.39 -4.17 -1.61
C PHE A 244 -11.37 -3.15 -0.46
N LEU A 245 -10.58 -2.09 -0.56
CA LEU A 245 -10.51 -1.04 0.46
C LEU A 245 -11.86 -0.33 0.65
N ASP A 246 -12.54 0.02 -0.44
CA ASP A 246 -13.85 0.70 -0.37
C ASP A 246 -14.93 -0.19 0.26
N SER A 247 -14.94 -1.51 -0.04
CA SER A 247 -15.90 -2.45 0.54
C SER A 247 -15.69 -2.66 2.03
N ALA A 248 -14.43 -2.81 2.46
CA ALA A 248 -14.07 -3.01 3.85
C ALA A 248 -14.21 -1.73 4.70
N SER A 249 -14.08 -0.54 4.08
CA SER A 249 -14.26 0.74 4.77
C SER A 249 -15.74 1.13 4.95
N ALA A 250 -16.66 0.50 4.23
CA ALA A 250 -18.11 0.79 4.30
C ALA A 250 -18.87 -0.07 5.32
N SER A 251 -18.20 -1.08 5.92
CA SER A 251 -18.76 -2.03 6.90
C SER A 251 -18.53 -1.54 8.33
#